data_ea6ea66237d929c6bc133025c7a0752e
#
_entry.id   ea6ea66237d929c6bc133025c7a0752e
#
_cell.length_a   1.000
_cell.length_b   1.000
_cell.length_c   1.000
_cell.angle_alpha   90.00
_cell.angle_beta   90.00
_cell.angle_gamma   90.00
#
_symmetry.space_group_name_H-M   'P 1'
#
loop_
_entity.id
_entity.type
_entity.pdbx_description
1 polymer ?
#
loop_
_entity_poly.entity_id
_entity_poly.type
_entity_poly.pdbx_seq_one_letter_code
_entity_poly.pdbx_strand_id
1 'polypeptide(L)'
;FTDKEKTALINTKVVNQDNEYSGNDTTDKVYLLSKNEVTNLAYGFEAAFNSQDRTRRVTNTKYASLVQGALKADPQYGGDPWWLRTMSKENKKAVTVSWTFGTGNEQGEQVNKSYAVRPAVHMKLSSDMWEDAGTVSSSGEMTAPVFAKSTPKDYGIENPTLENSVSSWDCIYLGNYWQKDTNSDGIADKLDEKQPIKWRVLSVNGSEAFVLADKILDCHNYYNTTEPVDREWADSEIDNWLNNTFFKAAFSETEQLT
;
A
#
# COMPACT_ATOMS: atom_id res chain seq x y z
N PHE A 1 19.14 -22.80 7.21
CA PHE A 1 18.52 -21.71 6.43
C PHE A 1 19.31 -21.56 5.13
N THR A 2 18.65 -21.74 3.99
CA THR A 2 19.28 -21.60 2.67
C THR A 2 19.27 -20.13 2.24
N ASP A 3 20.21 -19.71 1.38
CA ASP A 3 20.28 -18.34 0.86
C ASP A 3 19.03 -17.90 0.08
N LYS A 4 18.10 -18.81 -0.22
CA LYS A 4 16.81 -18.55 -0.87
C LYS A 4 15.76 -17.94 0.08
N GLU A 5 15.92 -18.14 1.39
CA GLU A 5 14.97 -17.64 2.42
C GLU A 5 15.16 -16.15 2.73
N LYS A 6 16.25 -15.55 2.23
CA LYS A 6 16.71 -14.23 2.72
C LYS A 6 16.18 -13.02 1.95
N THR A 7 15.34 -13.19 0.90
CA THR A 7 15.00 -12.06 0.04
C THR A 7 13.55 -12.10 -0.47
N ALA A 8 12.57 -11.92 0.43
CA ALA A 8 11.17 -11.82 0.01
C ALA A 8 10.90 -10.50 -0.74
N LEU A 9 11.44 -9.38 -0.26
CA LEU A 9 11.24 -8.06 -0.85
C LEU A 9 12.34 -7.69 -1.84
N ILE A 10 11.97 -6.99 -2.90
CA ILE A 10 12.86 -6.59 -3.99
C ILE A 10 13.16 -5.10 -3.88
N ASN A 11 14.45 -4.73 -3.98
CA ASN A 11 14.83 -3.34 -4.23
C ASN A 11 14.32 -2.94 -5.62
N THR A 12 13.34 -2.07 -5.68
CA THR A 12 12.64 -1.71 -6.91
C THR A 12 13.04 -0.32 -7.35
N LYS A 13 13.38 -0.17 -8.63
CA LYS A 13 13.48 1.15 -9.22
C LYS A 13 12.08 1.75 -9.34
N VAL A 14 11.80 2.75 -8.51
CA VAL A 14 10.54 3.49 -8.49
C VAL A 14 10.64 4.67 -9.43
N VAL A 15 9.86 4.64 -10.51
CA VAL A 15 9.86 5.69 -11.53
C VAL A 15 8.91 6.81 -11.11
N ASN A 16 9.45 8.02 -10.94
CA ASN A 16 8.71 9.20 -10.48
C ASN A 16 8.46 10.21 -11.61
N GLN A 17 7.95 9.74 -12.74
CA GLN A 17 7.75 10.56 -13.96
C GLN A 17 6.27 10.81 -14.28
N ASP A 18 5.40 10.80 -13.28
CA ASP A 18 3.97 11.08 -13.48
C ASP A 18 3.70 12.51 -13.97
N ASN A 19 4.56 13.45 -13.57
CA ASN A 19 4.56 14.83 -13.98
C ASN A 19 5.94 15.49 -13.70
N GLU A 20 6.13 16.72 -14.13
CA GLU A 20 7.37 17.49 -13.94
C GLU A 20 7.71 17.82 -12.47
N TYR A 21 6.80 17.60 -11.53
CA TYR A 21 6.96 17.89 -10.09
C TYR A 21 7.25 16.64 -9.26
N SER A 22 7.23 15.47 -9.87
CA SER A 22 7.37 14.19 -9.15
C SER A 22 8.81 13.87 -8.75
N GLY A 23 9.79 14.56 -9.34
CA GLY A 23 11.19 14.44 -8.98
C GLY A 23 11.92 13.25 -9.59
N ASN A 24 13.05 12.91 -8.99
CA ASN A 24 13.93 11.86 -9.47
C ASN A 24 13.41 10.45 -9.15
N ASP A 25 13.81 9.48 -9.97
CA ASP A 25 13.59 8.06 -9.68
C ASP A 25 14.35 7.65 -8.42
N THR A 26 13.76 6.75 -7.63
CA THR A 26 14.37 6.19 -6.41
C THR A 26 14.59 4.69 -6.53
N THR A 27 15.19 4.09 -5.52
CA THR A 27 15.30 2.63 -5.37
C THR A 27 14.84 2.28 -3.97
N ASP A 28 13.62 1.76 -3.87
CA ASP A 28 12.93 1.53 -2.62
C ASP A 28 12.49 0.08 -2.48
N LYS A 29 12.34 -0.38 -1.24
CA LYS A 29 11.69 -1.66 -0.91
C LYS A 29 10.21 -1.47 -0.66
N VAL A 30 9.85 -0.37 -0.02
CA VAL A 30 8.48 -0.02 0.34
C VAL A 30 8.20 1.39 -0.14
N TYR A 31 7.13 1.59 -0.88
CA TYR A 31 6.78 2.89 -1.45
C TYR A 31 5.26 3.06 -1.57
N LEU A 32 4.83 4.26 -1.93
CA LEU A 32 3.43 4.56 -2.22
C LEU A 32 3.16 4.39 -3.72
N LEU A 33 1.93 4.07 -4.09
CA LEU A 33 1.54 4.10 -5.50
C LEU A 33 1.58 5.53 -6.05
N SER A 34 1.86 5.66 -7.33
CA SER A 34 1.71 6.91 -8.08
C SER A 34 0.28 7.10 -8.59
N LYS A 35 -0.04 8.29 -9.11
CA LYS A 35 -1.29 8.55 -9.82
C LYS A 35 -1.47 7.60 -11.01
N ASN A 36 -0.42 7.37 -11.80
CA ASN A 36 -0.48 6.50 -12.97
C ASN A 36 -0.75 5.04 -12.57
N GLU A 37 -0.18 4.58 -11.45
CA GLU A 37 -0.42 3.22 -10.95
C GLU A 37 -1.84 3.02 -10.43
N VAL A 38 -2.42 3.99 -9.71
CA VAL A 38 -3.81 3.89 -9.22
C VAL A 38 -4.88 4.15 -10.29
N THR A 39 -4.46 4.37 -11.52
CA THR A 39 -5.33 4.47 -12.70
C THR A 39 -5.03 3.40 -13.75
N ASN A 40 -4.19 2.44 -13.41
CA ASN A 40 -3.79 1.38 -14.33
C ASN A 40 -4.82 0.24 -14.30
N LEU A 41 -5.50 0.03 -15.42
CA LEU A 41 -6.47 -1.05 -15.60
C LEU A 41 -5.86 -2.44 -15.37
N ALA A 42 -4.58 -2.64 -15.74
CA ALA A 42 -3.90 -3.91 -15.53
C ALA A 42 -3.65 -4.23 -14.04
N TYR A 43 -3.71 -3.22 -13.17
CA TYR A 43 -3.62 -3.37 -11.72
C TYR A 43 -5.01 -3.48 -11.05
N GLY A 44 -6.06 -3.55 -11.85
CA GLY A 44 -7.43 -3.63 -11.37
C GLY A 44 -8.02 -2.29 -10.94
N PHE A 45 -7.44 -1.16 -11.34
CA PHE A 45 -7.98 0.18 -11.05
C PHE A 45 -8.70 0.76 -12.27
N GLU A 46 -9.74 1.55 -12.02
CA GLU A 46 -10.40 2.34 -13.06
C GLU A 46 -9.52 3.49 -13.54
N ALA A 47 -9.54 3.75 -14.87
CA ALA A 47 -8.67 4.76 -15.49
C ALA A 47 -8.99 6.20 -15.10
N ALA A 48 -10.26 6.51 -14.80
CA ALA A 48 -10.69 7.88 -14.51
C ALA A 48 -10.32 8.30 -13.07
N PHE A 49 -9.25 9.10 -12.91
CA PHE A 49 -8.73 9.47 -11.59
C PHE A 49 -9.73 10.33 -10.78
N ASN A 50 -10.32 11.35 -11.42
CA ASN A 50 -11.18 12.34 -10.76
C ASN A 50 -12.65 11.89 -10.63
N SER A 51 -12.95 10.60 -10.81
CA SER A 51 -14.28 10.01 -10.66
C SER A 51 -14.35 9.13 -9.43
N GLN A 52 -15.59 8.89 -8.96
CA GLN A 52 -15.85 7.89 -7.93
C GLN A 52 -15.42 6.52 -8.43
N ASP A 53 -14.62 5.82 -7.61
CA ASP A 53 -14.10 4.52 -7.99
C ASP A 53 -14.01 3.57 -6.78
N ARG A 54 -14.73 2.46 -6.88
CA ARG A 54 -14.73 1.43 -5.84
C ARG A 54 -13.39 0.71 -5.74
N THR A 55 -12.62 0.64 -6.83
CA THR A 55 -11.36 -0.11 -6.86
C THR A 55 -10.29 0.54 -6.01
N ARG A 56 -10.33 1.88 -5.82
CA ARG A 56 -9.41 2.65 -4.97
C ARG A 56 -9.86 2.77 -3.51
N ARG A 57 -11.09 2.35 -3.19
CA ARG A 57 -11.58 2.38 -1.81
C ARG A 57 -10.77 1.44 -0.92
N VAL A 58 -10.59 1.86 0.31
CA VAL A 58 -9.84 1.13 1.32
C VAL A 58 -10.41 1.45 2.70
N THR A 59 -10.26 0.55 3.65
CA THR A 59 -10.63 0.75 5.05
C THR A 59 -9.37 0.87 5.91
N ASN A 60 -9.48 1.58 7.03
CA ASN A 60 -8.40 1.71 8.00
C ASN A 60 -8.30 0.47 8.89
N THR A 61 -7.10 0.18 9.34
CA THR A 61 -6.92 -0.63 10.55
C THR A 61 -7.35 0.17 11.79
N LYS A 62 -7.65 -0.49 12.90
CA LYS A 62 -7.94 0.22 14.16
C LYS A 62 -6.74 1.02 14.64
N TYR A 63 -5.52 0.49 14.46
CA TYR A 63 -4.29 1.17 14.78
C TYR A 63 -4.14 2.51 14.01
N ALA A 64 -4.30 2.48 12.68
CA ALA A 64 -4.25 3.70 11.86
C ALA A 64 -5.30 4.74 12.30
N SER A 65 -6.50 4.31 12.68
CA SER A 65 -7.59 5.21 13.09
C SER A 65 -7.38 5.83 14.46
N LEU A 66 -6.70 5.17 15.38
CA LEU A 66 -6.58 5.61 16.78
C LEU A 66 -5.28 6.38 17.07
N VAL A 67 -4.17 5.96 16.48
CA VAL A 67 -2.83 6.44 16.88
C VAL A 67 -2.47 7.75 16.21
N GLN A 68 -2.98 8.04 15.02
CA GLN A 68 -2.52 9.17 14.21
C GLN A 68 -3.60 10.20 13.87
N GLY A 69 -4.77 10.11 14.50
CA GLY A 69 -5.85 11.04 14.22
C GLY A 69 -6.45 10.87 12.83
N ALA A 70 -6.30 9.71 12.23
CA ALA A 70 -7.05 9.33 11.05
C ALA A 70 -8.52 9.57 11.32
N LEU A 71 -9.20 10.25 10.41
CA LEU A 71 -10.63 10.49 10.50
C LEU A 71 -11.32 9.14 10.65
N LYS A 72 -12.28 9.02 11.55
CA LYS A 72 -13.05 7.78 11.71
C LYS A 72 -13.61 7.41 10.34
N ALA A 73 -13.18 6.27 9.82
CA ALA A 73 -13.69 5.76 8.56
C ALA A 73 -15.21 5.74 8.64
N ASP A 74 -15.87 6.51 7.78
CA ASP A 74 -17.32 6.41 7.62
C ASP A 74 -17.58 5.12 6.84
N PRO A 75 -18.31 4.14 7.41
CA PRO A 75 -18.61 2.89 6.73
C PRO A 75 -19.27 3.09 5.35
N GLN A 76 -19.93 4.24 5.16
CA GLN A 76 -20.60 4.58 3.90
C GLN A 76 -19.64 5.11 2.84
N TYR A 77 -18.56 5.80 3.22
CA TYR A 77 -17.68 6.53 2.30
C TYR A 77 -16.30 5.87 2.11
N GLY A 78 -15.91 4.93 2.92
CA GLY A 78 -14.60 4.26 2.89
C GLY A 78 -13.65 4.76 3.97
N GLY A 79 -12.36 4.47 3.79
CA GLY A 79 -11.31 4.90 4.71
C GLY A 79 -10.84 6.34 4.46
N ASP A 80 -9.79 6.73 5.19
CA ASP A 80 -9.21 8.06 5.08
C ASP A 80 -8.61 8.35 3.71
N PRO A 81 -8.40 9.64 3.39
CA PRO A 81 -7.54 10.02 2.28
C PRO A 81 -6.15 9.41 2.46
N TRP A 82 -5.62 8.78 1.43
CA TRP A 82 -4.31 8.19 1.49
C TRP A 82 -3.37 8.78 0.45
N TRP A 83 -2.11 8.92 0.86
CA TRP A 83 -1.07 9.50 0.03
C TRP A 83 -0.76 8.67 -1.21
N LEU A 84 -0.54 9.37 -2.32
CA LEU A 84 0.22 8.86 -3.46
C LEU A 84 1.62 9.49 -3.45
N ARG A 85 2.61 8.84 -4.08
CA ARG A 85 3.95 9.44 -4.19
C ARG A 85 4.02 10.60 -5.18
N THR A 86 3.02 10.77 -6.03
CA THR A 86 2.93 11.85 -7.03
C THR A 86 2.77 13.20 -6.35
N MET A 87 3.67 14.13 -6.64
CA MET A 87 3.54 15.50 -6.19
C MET A 87 2.47 16.25 -7.00
N SER A 88 1.77 17.18 -6.34
CA SER A 88 0.84 18.08 -7.00
C SER A 88 1.59 19.23 -7.68
N LYS A 89 0.95 19.90 -8.64
CA LYS A 89 1.44 21.14 -9.26
C LYS A 89 1.65 22.29 -8.26
N GLU A 90 1.04 22.21 -7.10
CA GLU A 90 1.24 23.15 -6.00
C GLU A 90 2.35 22.67 -5.08
N ASN A 91 3.46 23.40 -5.01
CA ASN A 91 4.71 23.07 -4.30
C ASN A 91 4.62 22.63 -2.84
N LYS A 92 3.45 22.57 -2.24
CA LYS A 92 3.23 22.23 -0.83
C LYS A 92 2.24 21.10 -0.64
N LYS A 93 1.93 20.41 -1.74
CA LYS A 93 0.89 19.38 -1.74
C LYS A 93 1.34 18.12 -2.46
N ALA A 94 0.91 16.98 -1.96
CA ALA A 94 1.03 15.69 -2.64
C ALA A 94 -0.36 15.17 -3.01
N VAL A 95 -0.44 14.46 -4.13
CA VAL A 95 -1.69 13.87 -4.63
C VAL A 95 -2.19 12.81 -3.67
N THR A 96 -3.51 12.73 -3.50
CA THR A 96 -4.17 11.74 -2.64
C THR A 96 -5.31 11.05 -3.37
N VAL A 97 -5.67 9.86 -2.88
CA VAL A 97 -7.00 9.31 -3.14
C VAL A 97 -7.90 9.74 -1.98
N SER A 98 -8.98 10.44 -2.29
CA SER A 98 -9.91 10.99 -1.31
C SER A 98 -10.74 9.89 -0.63
N TRP A 99 -11.15 10.14 0.62
CA TRP A 99 -12.14 9.36 1.34
C TRP A 99 -13.51 9.30 0.64
N THR A 100 -13.83 10.32 -0.17
CA THR A 100 -15.09 10.41 -0.89
C THR A 100 -15.10 9.42 -2.07
N PHE A 101 -15.56 8.20 -1.81
CA PHE A 101 -15.79 7.17 -2.83
C PHE A 101 -14.55 6.78 -3.66
N GLY A 102 -13.33 6.95 -3.15
CA GLY A 102 -12.10 6.60 -3.86
C GLY A 102 -11.77 7.55 -5.02
N THR A 103 -12.32 8.76 -5.00
CA THR A 103 -12.02 9.81 -5.99
C THR A 103 -10.59 10.31 -5.81
N GLY A 104 -9.85 10.43 -6.90
CA GLY A 104 -8.52 11.06 -6.85
C GLY A 104 -8.60 12.57 -6.59
N ASN A 105 -7.69 13.10 -5.81
CA ASN A 105 -7.50 14.52 -5.55
C ASN A 105 -6.19 14.99 -6.20
N GLU A 106 -6.27 15.46 -7.43
CA GLU A 106 -5.13 15.90 -8.23
C GLU A 106 -4.52 17.22 -7.73
N GLN A 107 -5.32 18.05 -7.04
CA GLN A 107 -4.84 19.27 -6.40
C GLN A 107 -4.01 18.95 -5.15
N GLY A 108 -4.18 17.74 -4.60
CA GLY A 108 -3.41 17.24 -3.48
C GLY A 108 -3.75 17.89 -2.15
N GLU A 109 -3.12 17.35 -1.12
CA GLU A 109 -3.24 17.77 0.27
C GLU A 109 -1.92 18.37 0.77
N GLN A 110 -2.01 19.20 1.80
CA GLN A 110 -0.85 19.84 2.43
C GLN A 110 0.12 18.78 2.99
N VAL A 111 1.36 18.80 2.54
CA VAL A 111 2.36 17.77 2.86
C VAL A 111 2.71 17.67 4.35
N ASN A 112 2.49 18.71 5.14
CA ASN A 112 2.72 18.73 6.58
C ASN A 112 1.51 18.25 7.40
N LYS A 113 0.47 17.75 6.75
CA LYS A 113 -0.65 17.09 7.41
C LYS A 113 -0.43 15.58 7.44
N SER A 114 -0.95 14.95 8.47
CA SER A 114 -0.95 13.50 8.57
C SER A 114 -2.13 12.95 7.78
N TYR A 115 -1.83 12.10 6.79
CA TYR A 115 -2.81 11.31 6.04
C TYR A 115 -2.42 9.85 6.01
N ALA A 116 -3.36 9.04 5.58
CA ALA A 116 -3.24 7.60 5.61
C ALA A 116 -2.15 7.07 4.68
N VAL A 117 -1.46 6.02 5.15
CA VAL A 117 -0.39 5.33 4.43
C VAL A 117 -0.87 3.95 4.02
N ARG A 118 -0.79 3.69 2.72
CA ARG A 118 -1.11 2.42 2.09
C ARG A 118 0.11 1.94 1.30
N PRO A 119 1.01 1.15 1.92
CA PRO A 119 2.28 0.77 1.32
C PRO A 119 2.11 -0.20 0.15
N ALA A 120 3.06 -0.17 -0.77
CA ALA A 120 3.23 -1.13 -1.85
C ALA A 120 4.67 -1.67 -1.86
N VAL A 121 4.84 -2.91 -2.31
CA VAL A 121 6.14 -3.59 -2.40
C VAL A 121 6.20 -4.49 -3.62
N HIS A 122 7.40 -4.73 -4.14
CA HIS A 122 7.68 -5.86 -5.01
C HIS A 122 8.27 -7.01 -4.21
N MET A 123 7.85 -8.22 -4.51
CA MET A 123 8.29 -9.40 -3.79
C MET A 123 8.54 -10.60 -4.70
N LYS A 124 9.34 -11.54 -4.23
CA LYS A 124 9.59 -12.81 -4.90
C LYS A 124 8.58 -13.85 -4.46
N LEU A 125 7.80 -14.36 -5.39
CA LEU A 125 6.89 -15.49 -5.17
C LEU A 125 7.63 -16.81 -4.89
N SER A 126 8.90 -16.89 -5.25
CA SER A 126 9.75 -18.05 -4.90
C SER A 126 10.19 -18.08 -3.43
N SER A 127 9.92 -17.01 -2.66
CA SER A 127 10.11 -16.99 -1.21
C SER A 127 9.04 -17.87 -0.53
N ASP A 128 9.41 -18.50 0.57
CA ASP A 128 8.51 -19.25 1.46
C ASP A 128 7.92 -18.39 2.60
N MET A 129 8.21 -17.07 2.57
CA MET A 129 7.82 -16.12 3.61
C MET A 129 6.37 -15.60 3.47
N TRP A 130 5.69 -15.86 2.36
CA TRP A 130 4.33 -15.43 2.13
C TRP A 130 3.34 -16.60 2.18
N GLU A 131 2.09 -16.29 2.51
CA GLU A 131 0.98 -17.25 2.54
C GLU A 131 -0.18 -16.74 1.68
N ASP A 132 -0.93 -17.65 1.08
CA ASP A 132 -2.17 -17.31 0.36
C ASP A 132 -3.20 -16.70 1.34
N ALA A 133 -3.79 -15.57 0.95
CA ALA A 133 -4.80 -14.86 1.74
C ALA A 133 -6.18 -14.82 1.03
N GLY A 134 -6.38 -15.67 0.01
CA GLY A 134 -7.60 -15.72 -0.79
C GLY A 134 -7.74 -14.53 -1.72
N THR A 135 -8.97 -14.17 -2.06
CA THR A 135 -9.27 -13.05 -2.96
C THR A 135 -10.08 -11.97 -2.27
N VAL A 136 -10.00 -10.76 -2.80
CA VAL A 136 -10.90 -9.65 -2.45
C VAL A 136 -11.46 -9.01 -3.71
N SER A 137 -12.70 -8.53 -3.63
CA SER A 137 -13.35 -7.80 -4.71
C SER A 137 -13.66 -6.35 -4.32
N SER A 138 -13.67 -5.45 -5.28
CA SER A 138 -14.12 -4.07 -5.07
C SER A 138 -15.62 -3.97 -4.77
N SER A 139 -16.39 -5.03 -4.97
CA SER A 139 -17.79 -5.15 -4.51
C SER A 139 -17.92 -5.48 -3.02
N GLY A 140 -16.80 -5.84 -2.35
CA GLY A 140 -16.77 -6.25 -0.95
C GLY A 140 -16.83 -7.76 -0.73
N GLU A 141 -16.89 -8.56 -1.79
CA GLU A 141 -16.82 -10.02 -1.69
C GLU A 141 -15.39 -10.47 -1.38
N MET A 142 -15.27 -11.50 -0.56
CA MET A 142 -14.00 -12.14 -0.20
C MET A 142 -14.15 -13.65 -0.29
N THR A 143 -13.14 -14.33 -0.81
CA THR A 143 -13.06 -15.79 -0.74
C THR A 143 -11.98 -16.22 0.24
N ALA A 144 -12.16 -17.39 0.82
CA ALA A 144 -11.14 -18.01 1.65
C ALA A 144 -9.92 -18.41 0.81
N PRO A 145 -8.71 -18.47 1.41
CA PRO A 145 -7.53 -18.94 0.71
C PRO A 145 -7.69 -20.38 0.23
N VAL A 146 -7.22 -20.64 -0.98
CA VAL A 146 -7.16 -21.99 -1.56
C VAL A 146 -5.74 -22.50 -1.37
N PHE A 147 -5.51 -23.31 -0.36
CA PHE A 147 -4.19 -23.86 0.01
C PHE A 147 -3.65 -24.93 -0.96
N ALA A 148 -3.74 -24.73 -2.24
CA ALA A 148 -3.19 -25.66 -3.23
C ALA A 148 -2.16 -24.99 -4.11
N LYS A 149 -0.94 -24.83 -3.61
CA LYS A 149 0.24 -24.62 -4.47
C LYS A 149 0.52 -25.90 -5.23
N SER A 150 0.19 -25.94 -6.51
CA SER A 150 0.28 -27.19 -7.27
C SER A 150 1.64 -27.49 -7.89
N THR A 151 2.53 -26.50 -8.09
CA THR A 151 3.89 -26.75 -8.61
C THR A 151 4.87 -25.61 -8.28
N PRO A 152 6.21 -25.84 -8.34
CA PRO A 152 7.24 -24.80 -8.13
C PRO A 152 7.26 -23.68 -9.19
N LYS A 153 6.50 -23.81 -10.28
CA LYS A 153 6.38 -22.80 -11.35
C LYS A 153 5.03 -22.08 -11.37
N ASP A 154 4.04 -22.65 -10.71
CA ASP A 154 2.70 -22.08 -10.60
C ASP A 154 2.46 -21.74 -9.13
N TYR A 155 2.56 -20.48 -8.80
CA TYR A 155 2.33 -20.01 -7.44
C TYR A 155 0.83 -19.92 -7.10
N GLY A 156 -0.05 -20.18 -8.06
CA GLY A 156 -1.50 -20.06 -7.89
C GLY A 156 -1.96 -18.63 -7.64
N ILE A 157 -1.15 -17.65 -8.01
CA ILE A 157 -1.43 -16.20 -7.87
C ILE A 157 -1.50 -15.60 -9.26
N GLU A 158 -2.59 -14.88 -9.53
CA GLU A 158 -2.89 -14.33 -10.84
C GLU A 158 -2.95 -12.80 -10.84
N ASN A 159 -2.89 -12.23 -12.04
CA ASN A 159 -3.14 -10.80 -12.25
C ASN A 159 -4.59 -10.47 -11.93
N PRO A 160 -4.88 -9.24 -11.47
CA PRO A 160 -6.26 -8.85 -11.18
C PRO A 160 -7.14 -8.89 -12.41
N THR A 161 -8.42 -9.13 -12.17
CA THR A 161 -9.47 -9.01 -13.20
C THR A 161 -10.27 -7.74 -12.97
N LEU A 162 -10.71 -7.09 -14.05
CA LEU A 162 -11.61 -5.94 -14.00
C LEU A 162 -12.75 -6.18 -14.99
N GLU A 163 -13.92 -6.51 -14.47
CA GLU A 163 -15.11 -6.79 -15.26
C GLU A 163 -16.32 -6.01 -14.72
N ASN A 164 -17.04 -5.32 -15.60
CA ASN A 164 -18.23 -4.53 -15.24
C ASN A 164 -17.98 -3.54 -14.07
N SER A 165 -16.82 -2.88 -14.07
CA SER A 165 -16.35 -1.97 -13.00
C SER A 165 -16.22 -2.65 -11.63
N VAL A 166 -16.06 -3.96 -11.61
CA VAL A 166 -15.72 -4.73 -10.41
C VAL A 166 -14.37 -5.38 -10.62
N SER A 167 -13.44 -5.06 -9.75
CA SER A 167 -12.12 -5.70 -9.72
C SER A 167 -12.08 -6.80 -8.69
N SER A 168 -11.33 -7.87 -9.03
CA SER A 168 -10.96 -8.93 -8.10
C SER A 168 -9.44 -9.05 -8.08
N TRP A 169 -8.88 -9.20 -6.90
CA TRP A 169 -7.46 -9.37 -6.65
C TRP A 169 -7.20 -10.62 -5.84
N ASP A 170 -6.22 -11.41 -6.24
CA ASP A 170 -5.62 -12.37 -5.33
C ASP A 170 -4.91 -11.63 -4.21
N CYS A 171 -4.81 -12.27 -3.06
CA CYS A 171 -4.19 -11.69 -1.89
C CYS A 171 -3.19 -12.65 -1.26
N ILE A 172 -2.19 -12.05 -0.61
CA ILE A 172 -1.18 -12.78 0.15
C ILE A 172 -1.02 -12.17 1.54
N TYR A 173 -0.53 -12.96 2.49
CA TYR A 173 0.01 -12.47 3.76
C TYR A 173 1.54 -12.42 3.67
N LEU A 174 2.13 -11.29 4.06
CA LEU A 174 3.58 -11.09 4.19
C LEU A 174 3.86 -9.99 5.20
N GLY A 175 4.78 -10.23 6.12
CA GLY A 175 5.09 -9.29 7.20
C GLY A 175 3.97 -9.12 8.21
N ASN A 176 4.25 -8.39 9.28
CA ASN A 176 3.32 -8.20 10.39
C ASN A 176 3.34 -6.75 10.88
N TYR A 177 2.17 -6.19 11.17
CA TYR A 177 2.06 -4.82 11.67
C TYR A 177 0.94 -4.70 12.72
N TRP A 178 0.94 -3.65 13.51
CA TRP A 178 -0.13 -3.38 14.45
C TRP A 178 -1.40 -3.02 13.67
N GLN A 179 -2.50 -3.69 13.96
CA GLN A 179 -3.74 -3.49 13.21
C GLN A 179 -4.97 -3.40 14.10
N LYS A 180 -4.97 -4.05 15.26
CA LYS A 180 -6.12 -4.14 16.16
C LYS A 180 -5.67 -4.21 17.62
N ASP A 181 -6.57 -3.86 18.52
CA ASP A 181 -6.46 -4.12 19.95
C ASP A 181 -6.48 -5.64 20.19
N THR A 182 -5.37 -6.21 20.63
CA THR A 182 -5.21 -7.64 20.92
C THR A 182 -5.12 -7.92 22.42
N ASN A 183 -4.76 -6.92 23.22
CA ASN A 183 -4.64 -7.01 24.67
C ASN A 183 -5.95 -6.65 25.39
N SER A 184 -6.96 -6.15 24.63
CA SER A 184 -8.30 -5.78 25.12
C SER A 184 -8.31 -4.60 26.11
N ASP A 185 -7.37 -3.66 25.98
CA ASP A 185 -7.34 -2.44 26.79
C ASP A 185 -8.19 -1.29 26.20
N GLY A 186 -8.75 -1.51 25.00
CA GLY A 186 -9.61 -0.56 24.28
C GLY A 186 -8.85 0.34 23.31
N ILE A 187 -7.53 0.20 23.21
CA ILE A 187 -6.66 1.01 22.37
C ILE A 187 -5.87 0.07 21.46
N ALA A 188 -5.91 0.28 20.14
CA ALA A 188 -5.02 -0.43 19.23
C ALA A 188 -3.71 0.35 19.12
N ASP A 189 -2.65 -0.12 19.75
CA ASP A 189 -1.34 0.57 19.79
C ASP A 189 -0.15 -0.40 19.65
N LYS A 190 1.06 0.08 19.95
CA LYS A 190 2.28 -0.71 19.83
C LYS A 190 2.52 -1.71 20.98
N LEU A 191 1.66 -1.73 21.99
CA LEU A 191 1.65 -2.74 23.05
C LEU A 191 0.89 -4.00 22.62
N ASP A 192 0.13 -3.91 21.53
CA ASP A 192 -0.59 -5.03 20.94
C ASP A 192 0.34 -5.97 20.16
N GLU A 193 -0.14 -7.18 19.93
CA GLU A 193 0.50 -8.11 19.01
C GLU A 193 0.29 -7.65 17.56
N LYS A 194 1.36 -7.72 16.77
CA LYS A 194 1.29 -7.46 15.32
C LYS A 194 0.47 -8.55 14.63
N GLN A 195 -0.25 -8.16 13.60
CA GLN A 195 -1.07 -9.06 12.79
C GLN A 195 -0.47 -9.17 11.38
N PRO A 196 -0.62 -10.32 10.69
CA PRO A 196 -0.19 -10.48 9.32
C PRO A 196 -0.77 -9.39 8.42
N ILE A 197 0.08 -8.78 7.60
CA ILE A 197 -0.35 -7.78 6.62
C ILE A 197 -0.92 -8.52 5.41
N LYS A 198 -2.17 -8.23 5.07
CA LYS A 198 -2.80 -8.68 3.84
C LYS A 198 -2.47 -7.72 2.70
N TRP A 199 -2.03 -8.26 1.58
CA TRP A 199 -1.66 -7.52 0.38
C TRP A 199 -2.51 -7.96 -0.80
N ARG A 200 -3.02 -7.02 -1.60
CA ARG A 200 -3.65 -7.27 -2.91
C ARG A 200 -2.56 -7.40 -3.96
N VAL A 201 -2.62 -8.41 -4.78
CA VAL A 201 -1.72 -8.58 -5.92
C VAL A 201 -2.17 -7.65 -7.05
N LEU A 202 -1.32 -6.71 -7.41
CA LEU A 202 -1.57 -5.76 -8.52
C LEU A 202 -1.04 -6.29 -9.85
N SER A 203 0.08 -7.03 -9.82
CA SER A 203 0.58 -7.73 -10.99
C SER A 203 1.50 -8.87 -10.61
N VAL A 204 1.56 -9.87 -11.50
CA VAL A 204 2.51 -10.99 -11.45
C VAL A 204 3.32 -10.99 -12.73
N ASN A 205 4.63 -11.07 -12.60
CA ASN A 205 5.56 -11.20 -13.71
C ASN A 205 6.58 -12.32 -13.40
N GLY A 206 6.34 -13.50 -13.93
CA GLY A 206 7.15 -14.69 -13.65
C GLY A 206 7.13 -15.06 -12.17
N SER A 207 8.25 -14.93 -11.49
CA SER A 207 8.39 -15.21 -10.05
C SER A 207 8.30 -13.98 -9.15
N GLU A 208 7.88 -12.85 -9.69
CA GLU A 208 7.75 -11.59 -8.95
C GLU A 208 6.31 -11.13 -8.90
N ALA A 209 5.88 -10.59 -7.77
CA ALA A 209 4.60 -9.95 -7.60
C ALA A 209 4.76 -8.49 -7.13
N PHE A 210 3.95 -7.62 -7.69
CA PHE A 210 3.74 -6.26 -7.20
C PHE A 210 2.48 -6.24 -6.36
N VAL A 211 2.57 -5.82 -5.12
CA VAL A 211 1.46 -5.92 -4.17
C VAL A 211 1.23 -4.62 -3.41
N LEU A 212 -0.02 -4.36 -3.03
CA LEU A 212 -0.50 -3.19 -2.30
C LEU A 212 -1.20 -3.62 -1.02
N ALA A 213 -0.91 -2.99 0.09
CA ALA A 213 -1.61 -3.27 1.35
C ALA A 213 -3.14 -3.19 1.18
N ASP A 214 -3.86 -4.22 1.63
CA ASP A 214 -5.33 -4.29 1.51
C ASP A 214 -6.03 -3.24 2.36
N LYS A 215 -5.40 -2.84 3.48
CA LYS A 215 -5.89 -1.80 4.40
C LYS A 215 -4.87 -0.67 4.56
N ILE A 216 -5.36 0.47 5.03
CA ILE A 216 -4.50 1.53 5.55
C ILE A 216 -3.88 1.04 6.85
N LEU A 217 -2.54 1.06 6.92
CA LEU A 217 -1.78 0.51 8.03
C LEU A 217 -1.37 1.56 9.05
N ASP A 218 -1.11 2.79 8.62
CA ASP A 218 -0.63 3.89 9.47
C ASP A 218 -1.03 5.24 8.87
N CYS A 219 -0.67 6.34 9.54
CA CYS A 219 -0.77 7.69 9.03
C CYS A 219 0.55 8.43 9.21
N HIS A 220 0.92 9.26 8.25
CA HIS A 220 2.18 10.00 8.29
C HIS A 220 2.09 11.31 7.53
N ASN A 221 2.90 12.31 7.93
CA ASN A 221 3.11 13.50 7.13
C ASN A 221 3.96 13.14 5.91
N TYR A 222 3.66 13.73 4.77
CA TYR A 222 4.51 13.57 3.59
C TYR A 222 5.85 14.29 3.80
N TYR A 223 5.77 15.55 4.32
CA TYR A 223 6.88 16.34 4.83
C TYR A 223 6.50 16.98 6.17
N ASN A 224 7.46 17.16 7.06
CA ASN A 224 7.22 17.80 8.36
C ASN A 224 7.20 19.34 8.30
N THR A 225 7.61 19.94 7.19
CA THR A 225 7.70 21.39 7.03
C THR A 225 6.88 21.89 5.84
N THR A 226 6.42 23.12 5.92
CA THR A 226 5.79 23.86 4.83
C THR A 226 6.73 24.86 4.14
N GLU A 227 8.00 24.93 4.58
CA GLU A 227 8.96 25.83 3.94
C GLU A 227 9.12 25.51 2.44
N PRO A 228 9.28 26.53 1.61
CA PRO A 228 9.42 26.34 0.17
C PRO A 228 10.78 25.71 -0.15
N VAL A 229 10.77 24.42 -0.41
CA VAL A 229 11.89 23.68 -0.99
C VAL A 229 11.34 22.93 -2.19
N ASP A 230 12.18 22.65 -3.15
CA ASP A 230 11.84 21.70 -4.21
C ASP A 230 11.58 20.35 -3.53
N ARG A 231 10.36 19.85 -3.67
CA ARG A 231 9.90 18.66 -2.94
C ARG A 231 9.70 17.53 -3.91
N GLU A 232 10.38 16.45 -3.63
CA GLU A 232 10.37 15.23 -4.41
C GLU A 232 9.98 14.06 -3.51
N TRP A 233 9.56 12.95 -4.11
CA TRP A 233 9.40 11.70 -3.38
C TRP A 233 10.68 11.30 -2.66
N ALA A 234 11.81 11.33 -3.36
CA ALA A 234 13.13 10.90 -2.89
C ALA A 234 13.61 11.56 -1.58
N ASP A 235 13.19 12.81 -1.32
CA ASP A 235 13.61 13.59 -0.15
C ASP A 235 12.53 13.66 0.92
N SER A 236 11.43 12.91 0.76
CA SER A 236 10.29 12.99 1.66
C SER A 236 10.54 12.21 2.96
N GLU A 237 10.00 12.74 4.08
CA GLU A 237 10.02 12.02 5.34
C GLU A 237 9.22 10.72 5.29
N ILE A 238 8.16 10.68 4.48
CA ILE A 238 7.36 9.45 4.34
C ILE A 238 8.12 8.34 3.61
N ASP A 239 8.92 8.67 2.58
CA ASP A 239 9.79 7.69 1.92
C ASP A 239 10.83 7.14 2.89
N ASN A 240 11.55 8.02 3.59
CA ASN A 240 12.50 7.62 4.61
C ASN A 240 11.85 6.79 5.73
N TRP A 241 10.66 7.15 6.17
CA TRP A 241 9.91 6.40 7.18
C TRP A 241 9.51 5.01 6.68
N LEU A 242 9.03 4.90 5.45
CA LEU A 242 8.64 3.63 4.82
C LEU A 242 9.83 2.66 4.72
N ASN A 243 10.98 3.14 4.26
CA ASN A 243 12.17 2.30 4.02
C ASN A 243 13.04 2.05 5.25
N ASN A 244 12.80 2.76 6.36
CA ASN A 244 13.52 2.57 7.61
C ASN A 244 12.61 2.10 8.76
N THR A 245 11.65 2.93 9.18
CA THR A 245 10.85 2.65 10.38
C THR A 245 9.78 1.60 10.11
N PHE A 246 8.97 1.80 9.08
CA PHE A 246 7.92 0.85 8.72
C PHE A 246 8.52 -0.49 8.28
N PHE A 247 9.51 -0.47 7.40
CA PHE A 247 10.17 -1.67 6.91
C PHE A 247 10.72 -2.55 8.04
N LYS A 248 11.45 -1.95 8.99
CA LYS A 248 11.99 -2.68 10.16
C LYS A 248 10.88 -3.14 11.12
N ALA A 249 9.78 -2.42 11.19
CA ALA A 249 8.67 -2.80 12.04
C ALA A 249 7.81 -3.91 11.42
N ALA A 250 7.58 -3.85 10.11
CA ALA A 250 6.63 -4.72 9.41
C ALA A 250 7.23 -6.07 9.02
N PHE A 251 8.54 -6.12 8.73
CA PHE A 251 9.18 -7.32 8.22
C PHE A 251 10.22 -7.84 9.21
N SER A 252 10.26 -9.15 9.40
CA SER A 252 11.25 -9.83 10.23
C SER A 252 12.66 -9.64 9.67
N GLU A 253 13.70 -9.90 10.48
CA GLU A 253 15.09 -9.86 10.00
C GLU A 253 15.29 -10.78 8.78
N THR A 254 14.62 -11.92 8.72
CA THR A 254 14.66 -12.85 7.59
C THR A 254 14.01 -12.25 6.34
N GLU A 255 12.91 -11.51 6.49
CA GLU A 255 12.23 -10.81 5.40
C GLU A 255 12.97 -9.56 4.92
N GLN A 256 13.82 -8.97 5.77
CA GLN A 256 14.57 -7.75 5.48
C GLN A 256 15.88 -8.00 4.72
N LEU A 257 16.49 -9.18 4.88
CA LEU A 257 17.79 -9.50 4.28
C LEU A 257 17.67 -9.67 2.76
N THR A 258 18.32 -8.81 2.02
CA THR A 258 18.44 -8.81 0.54
C THR A 258 19.84 -9.14 0.12
#